data_8e973e315039fd78265be3882e3a035d
#
_entry.id   8e973e315039fd78265be3882e3a035d
#
_cell.length_a   1.000
_cell.length_b   1.000
_cell.length_c   1.000
_cell.angle_alpha   90.00
_cell.angle_beta   90.00
_cell.angle_gamma   90.00
#
_symmetry.space_group_name_H-M   'P 1'
#
loop_
_entity.id
_entity.type
_entity.pdbx_description
1 polymer ?
#
loop_
_entity_poly.entity_id
_entity_poly.type
_entity_poly.pdbx_seq_one_letter_code
_entity_poly.pdbx_strand_id
1 'polypeptide(L)'
;MEKENGLQFITFVGIPASGKSTLAKEYEEKGYAVLSSDPVREQMERDIKNGKLIMPNNTNLNAMVFDAIKAKAVELLTSGRSVVFDATNLGRKRRMNFKRALYKIECEKICMLFITPPQVCIDRNAKRKGDAKVPEESMYKMLCGFECPNFWEGWDKIIPITHGERYEFDFNLIKDFPQDNPHHTLTLDGHIDAAYNFAVRNGYSEEVIETLRYHDIGKFYTKRFENRRGERTECAHFYGHENYSAYLYLCENCCGKEFSEEEFKEILYKTNLINCHMRPLNLWREYDSVKEKDKRLFGERFFNDLVNFNKADKAAH
;
A
#
# COMPACT_ATOMS: atom_id res chain seq x y z
N MET A 1 0.18 -25.20 -28.23
CA MET A 1 0.68 -23.89 -28.67
C MET A 1 0.29 -22.91 -27.57
N GLU A 2 1.21 -22.63 -26.65
CA GLU A 2 1.05 -21.55 -25.68
C GLU A 2 0.94 -20.25 -26.49
N LYS A 3 -0.10 -19.44 -26.19
CA LYS A 3 -0.19 -18.09 -26.71
C LYS A 3 1.10 -17.39 -26.32
N GLU A 4 1.89 -16.91 -27.29
CA GLU A 4 2.98 -15.96 -27.02
C GLU A 4 2.38 -14.82 -26.20
N ASN A 5 2.61 -14.85 -24.88
CA ASN A 5 2.31 -13.72 -24.05
C ASN A 5 3.19 -12.58 -24.56
N GLY A 6 2.58 -11.47 -24.98
CA GLY A 6 3.33 -10.28 -25.38
C GLY A 6 4.30 -9.83 -24.29
N LEU A 7 5.14 -8.87 -24.60
CA LEU A 7 6.13 -8.32 -23.66
C LEU A 7 5.43 -7.79 -22.39
N GLN A 8 5.92 -8.19 -21.21
CA GLN A 8 5.29 -7.87 -19.92
C GLN A 8 6.27 -7.22 -18.95
N PHE A 9 5.78 -6.21 -18.24
CA PHE A 9 6.39 -5.68 -17.03
C PHE A 9 5.48 -5.97 -15.84
N ILE A 10 5.96 -6.79 -14.92
CA ILE A 10 5.24 -7.20 -13.71
C ILE A 10 5.88 -6.55 -12.50
N THR A 11 5.11 -5.85 -11.68
CA THR A 11 5.59 -5.35 -10.38
C THR A 11 4.89 -6.06 -9.24
N PHE A 12 5.64 -6.50 -8.26
CA PHE A 12 5.11 -7.05 -7.03
C PHE A 12 4.86 -5.94 -6.01
N VAL A 13 3.74 -6.02 -5.30
CA VAL A 13 3.37 -5.11 -4.20
C VAL A 13 3.00 -5.94 -2.99
N GLY A 14 3.69 -5.74 -1.86
CA GLY A 14 3.39 -6.47 -0.63
C GLY A 14 4.50 -6.33 0.42
N ILE A 15 4.15 -6.55 1.68
CA ILE A 15 5.08 -6.47 2.81
C ILE A 15 6.10 -7.62 2.79
N PRO A 16 7.20 -7.56 3.54
CA PRO A 16 8.15 -8.68 3.68
C PRO A 16 7.43 -9.96 4.11
N ALA A 17 7.90 -11.11 3.64
CA ALA A 17 7.36 -12.45 3.92
C ALA A 17 5.94 -12.73 3.39
N SER A 18 5.39 -11.91 2.51
CA SER A 18 4.08 -12.14 1.87
C SER A 18 4.08 -13.17 0.73
N GLY A 19 5.23 -13.77 0.39
CA GLY A 19 5.34 -14.79 -0.67
C GLY A 19 5.95 -14.30 -1.99
N LYS A 20 6.29 -13.02 -2.13
CA LYS A 20 6.83 -12.44 -3.37
C LYS A 20 8.00 -13.21 -3.98
N SER A 21 9.03 -13.48 -3.19
CA SER A 21 10.25 -14.13 -3.70
C SER A 21 10.04 -15.61 -4.08
N THR A 22 8.98 -16.23 -3.60
CA THR A 22 8.57 -17.58 -4.07
C THR A 22 8.03 -17.48 -5.48
N LEU A 23 7.08 -16.57 -5.71
CA LEU A 23 6.51 -16.36 -7.04
C LEU A 23 7.55 -15.79 -8.02
N ALA A 24 8.52 -14.98 -7.55
CA ALA A 24 9.60 -14.47 -8.38
C ALA A 24 10.43 -15.61 -9.03
N LYS A 25 10.73 -16.67 -8.26
CA LYS A 25 11.43 -17.85 -8.79
C LYS A 25 10.66 -18.58 -9.88
N GLU A 26 9.35 -18.72 -9.72
CA GLU A 26 8.50 -19.31 -10.75
C GLU A 26 8.52 -18.54 -12.07
N TYR A 27 8.57 -17.18 -11.97
CA TYR A 27 8.72 -16.32 -13.15
C TYR A 27 10.11 -16.42 -13.77
N GLU A 28 11.14 -16.56 -12.95
CA GLU A 28 12.50 -16.78 -13.44
C GLU A 28 12.62 -18.08 -14.23
N GLU A 29 12.01 -19.17 -13.72
CA GLU A 29 11.92 -20.46 -14.41
C GLU A 29 11.13 -20.37 -15.73
N LYS A 30 10.17 -19.45 -15.84
CA LYS A 30 9.43 -19.13 -17.08
C LYS A 30 10.22 -18.20 -18.03
N GLY A 31 11.47 -17.84 -17.71
CA GLY A 31 12.34 -17.03 -18.57
C GLY A 31 12.24 -15.51 -18.37
N TYR A 32 11.47 -15.01 -17.41
CA TYR A 32 11.43 -13.59 -17.07
C TYR A 32 12.75 -13.14 -16.44
N ALA A 33 13.12 -11.90 -16.66
CA ALA A 33 14.21 -11.29 -15.90
C ALA A 33 13.67 -10.78 -14.56
N VAL A 34 14.09 -11.40 -13.47
CA VAL A 34 13.73 -10.96 -12.11
C VAL A 34 14.72 -9.91 -11.64
N LEU A 35 14.22 -8.71 -11.33
CA LEU A 35 14.99 -7.61 -10.76
C LEU A 35 14.56 -7.43 -9.29
N SER A 36 15.45 -7.80 -8.35
CA SER A 36 15.24 -7.65 -6.93
C SER A 36 16.06 -6.51 -6.35
N SER A 37 15.50 -5.77 -5.38
CA SER A 37 16.18 -4.65 -4.74
C SER A 37 17.31 -5.09 -3.80
N ASP A 38 17.21 -6.26 -3.21
CA ASP A 38 18.13 -6.69 -2.16
C ASP A 38 19.52 -7.04 -2.70
N PRO A 39 19.67 -7.89 -3.74
CA PRO A 39 20.98 -8.15 -4.33
C PRO A 39 21.67 -6.92 -4.90
N VAL A 40 20.91 -6.00 -5.49
CA VAL A 40 21.47 -4.74 -6.03
C VAL A 40 21.96 -3.85 -4.90
N ARG A 41 21.23 -3.76 -3.80
CA ARG A 41 21.64 -3.03 -2.60
C ARG A 41 22.93 -3.58 -2.02
N GLU A 42 22.99 -4.89 -1.76
CA GLU A 42 24.18 -5.55 -1.23
C GLU A 42 25.41 -5.34 -2.11
N GLN A 43 25.25 -5.40 -3.42
CA GLN A 43 26.34 -5.14 -4.34
C GLN A 43 26.82 -3.68 -4.26
N MET A 44 25.88 -2.71 -4.24
CA MET A 44 26.24 -1.29 -4.11
C MET A 44 26.90 -0.98 -2.77
N GLU A 45 26.44 -1.57 -1.67
CA GLU A 45 27.06 -1.42 -0.35
C GLU A 45 28.49 -1.94 -0.33
N ARG A 46 28.73 -3.12 -0.93
CA ARG A 46 30.08 -3.67 -1.11
C ARG A 46 30.96 -2.74 -1.94
N ASP A 47 30.43 -2.19 -3.04
CA ASP A 47 31.19 -1.33 -3.93
C ASP A 47 31.52 0.03 -3.30
N ILE A 48 30.60 0.59 -2.49
CA ILE A 48 30.85 1.80 -1.70
C ILE A 48 31.93 1.53 -0.65
N LYS A 49 31.82 0.43 0.10
CA LYS A 49 32.79 0.05 1.13
C LYS A 49 34.20 -0.17 0.55
N ASN A 50 34.29 -0.68 -0.67
CA ASN A 50 35.57 -0.93 -1.37
C ASN A 50 36.08 0.29 -2.18
N GLY A 51 35.40 1.44 -2.10
CA GLY A 51 35.77 2.65 -2.84
C GLY A 51 35.57 2.59 -4.35
N LYS A 52 34.85 1.57 -4.84
CA LYS A 52 34.52 1.41 -6.27
C LYS A 52 33.33 2.26 -6.72
N LEU A 53 32.46 2.62 -5.78
CA LEU A 53 31.28 3.44 -6.00
C LEU A 53 31.25 4.58 -5.00
N ILE A 54 31.10 5.81 -5.50
CA ILE A 54 30.97 7.01 -4.66
C ILE A 54 29.51 7.46 -4.68
N MET A 55 28.92 7.66 -3.51
CA MET A 55 27.57 8.23 -3.42
C MET A 55 27.61 9.72 -3.78
N PRO A 56 26.80 10.18 -4.76
CA PRO A 56 26.70 11.59 -5.06
C PRO A 56 26.13 12.36 -3.85
N ASN A 57 26.53 13.63 -3.70
CA ASN A 57 25.98 14.52 -2.70
C ASN A 57 24.45 14.59 -2.84
N ASN A 58 23.73 14.62 -1.72
CA ASN A 58 22.26 14.65 -1.66
C ASN A 58 21.53 13.42 -2.24
N THR A 59 22.22 12.32 -2.43
CA THR A 59 21.63 11.04 -2.86
C THR A 59 21.72 10.02 -1.73
N ASN A 60 20.73 9.14 -1.64
CA ASN A 60 20.79 8.01 -0.71
C ASN A 60 20.87 6.69 -1.48
N LEU A 61 21.38 5.65 -0.83
CA LEU A 61 21.58 4.34 -1.43
C LEU A 61 20.27 3.76 -2.02
N ASN A 62 19.14 3.96 -1.35
CA ASN A 62 17.85 3.51 -1.87
C ASN A 62 17.52 4.13 -3.23
N ALA A 63 17.72 5.43 -3.39
CA ALA A 63 17.47 6.09 -4.66
C ALA A 63 18.36 5.50 -5.77
N MET A 64 19.65 5.30 -5.49
CA MET A 64 20.59 4.70 -6.45
C MET A 64 20.19 3.29 -6.86
N VAL A 65 19.81 2.45 -5.89
CA VAL A 65 19.34 1.07 -6.14
C VAL A 65 18.14 1.08 -7.08
N PHE A 66 17.12 1.90 -6.79
CA PHE A 66 15.92 1.94 -7.62
C PHE A 66 16.15 2.58 -8.99
N ASP A 67 17.10 3.52 -9.12
CA ASP A 67 17.47 4.09 -10.41
C ASP A 67 18.23 3.07 -11.28
N ALA A 68 19.13 2.28 -10.70
CA ALA A 68 19.81 1.19 -11.40
C ALA A 68 18.82 0.11 -11.87
N ILE A 69 17.89 -0.29 -11.00
CA ILE A 69 16.86 -1.28 -11.37
C ILE A 69 15.97 -0.74 -12.50
N LYS A 70 15.56 0.54 -12.44
CA LYS A 70 14.80 1.17 -13.54
C LYS A 70 15.53 1.13 -14.86
N ALA A 71 16.82 1.53 -14.85
CA ALA A 71 17.64 1.51 -16.06
C ALA A 71 17.75 0.09 -16.65
N LYS A 72 17.95 -0.91 -15.77
CA LYS A 72 18.04 -2.31 -16.20
C LYS A 72 16.70 -2.85 -16.71
N ALA A 73 15.58 -2.47 -16.10
CA ALA A 73 14.24 -2.83 -16.59
C ALA A 73 13.99 -2.27 -18.00
N VAL A 74 14.34 -1.00 -18.24
CA VAL A 74 14.23 -0.36 -19.56
C VAL A 74 15.07 -1.10 -20.59
N GLU A 75 16.33 -1.41 -20.27
CA GLU A 75 17.24 -2.16 -21.16
C GLU A 75 16.65 -3.53 -21.55
N LEU A 76 16.21 -4.30 -20.56
CA LEU A 76 15.68 -5.65 -20.77
C LEU A 76 14.38 -5.64 -21.60
N LEU A 77 13.43 -4.77 -21.26
CA LEU A 77 12.19 -4.64 -22.01
C LEU A 77 12.45 -4.16 -23.44
N THR A 78 13.39 -3.22 -23.65
CA THR A 78 13.76 -2.75 -25.00
C THR A 78 14.39 -3.87 -25.83
N SER A 79 15.07 -4.82 -25.19
CA SER A 79 15.62 -6.02 -25.87
C SER A 79 14.58 -7.14 -26.06
N GLY A 80 13.30 -6.91 -25.73
CA GLY A 80 12.22 -7.88 -25.90
C GLY A 80 12.10 -8.91 -24.77
N ARG A 81 12.76 -8.69 -23.63
CA ARG A 81 12.70 -9.60 -22.49
C ARG A 81 11.72 -9.08 -21.42
N SER A 82 10.72 -9.90 -21.06
CA SER A 82 9.78 -9.60 -19.97
C SER A 82 10.48 -9.51 -18.63
N VAL A 83 9.98 -8.60 -17.77
CA VAL A 83 10.63 -8.25 -16.49
C VAL A 83 9.66 -8.41 -15.34
N VAL A 84 10.11 -9.00 -14.23
CA VAL A 84 9.48 -8.97 -12.92
C VAL A 84 10.30 -8.08 -11.99
N PHE A 85 9.66 -7.10 -11.37
CA PHE A 85 10.26 -6.27 -10.35
C PHE A 85 9.83 -6.73 -8.95
N ASP A 86 10.71 -7.48 -8.27
CA ASP A 86 10.52 -7.99 -6.90
C ASP A 86 11.05 -6.99 -5.88
N ALA A 87 10.15 -6.19 -5.33
CA ALA A 87 10.37 -5.32 -4.19
C ALA A 87 9.05 -5.12 -3.43
N THR A 88 9.07 -4.43 -2.30
CA THR A 88 7.83 -4.17 -1.53
C THR A 88 6.84 -3.25 -2.26
N ASN A 89 7.34 -2.24 -2.99
CA ASN A 89 6.60 -1.28 -3.83
C ASN A 89 5.29 -0.72 -3.21
N LEU A 90 5.25 -0.57 -1.88
CA LEU A 90 4.04 -0.22 -1.13
C LEU A 90 3.55 1.20 -1.45
N GLY A 91 4.46 2.15 -1.65
CA GLY A 91 4.10 3.53 -1.93
C GLY A 91 3.83 3.79 -3.41
N ARG A 92 2.73 4.48 -3.70
CA ARG A 92 2.30 4.89 -5.05
C ARG A 92 3.35 5.68 -5.80
N LYS A 93 4.03 6.62 -5.12
CA LYS A 93 5.09 7.45 -5.74
C LYS A 93 6.18 6.59 -6.39
N ARG A 94 6.59 5.49 -5.74
CA ARG A 94 7.59 4.56 -6.26
C ARG A 94 7.08 3.83 -7.49
N ARG A 95 5.87 3.27 -7.43
CA ARG A 95 5.24 2.58 -8.57
C ARG A 95 5.10 3.50 -9.78
N MET A 96 4.63 4.74 -9.57
CA MET A 96 4.47 5.71 -10.64
C MET A 96 5.80 6.18 -11.25
N ASN A 97 6.87 6.28 -10.45
CA ASN A 97 8.20 6.61 -10.98
C ASN A 97 8.74 5.51 -11.90
N PHE A 98 8.52 4.25 -11.55
CA PHE A 98 8.85 3.12 -12.41
C PHE A 98 8.07 3.16 -13.72
N LYS A 99 6.76 3.32 -13.61
CA LYS A 99 5.88 3.37 -14.78
C LYS A 99 6.22 4.49 -15.76
N ARG A 100 6.60 5.67 -15.24
CA ARG A 100 7.05 6.79 -16.07
C ARG A 100 8.34 6.45 -16.85
N ALA A 101 9.24 5.69 -16.28
CA ALA A 101 10.44 5.26 -16.99
C ALA A 101 10.12 4.33 -18.18
N LEU A 102 8.98 3.63 -18.11
CA LEU A 102 8.53 2.67 -19.13
C LEU A 102 7.50 3.26 -20.11
N TYR A 103 7.28 4.59 -20.15
CA TYR A 103 6.18 5.18 -20.93
C TYR A 103 6.32 4.99 -22.46
N LYS A 104 7.56 4.86 -22.94
CA LYS A 104 7.85 4.62 -24.38
C LYS A 104 7.90 3.15 -24.76
N ILE A 105 7.79 2.24 -23.80
CA ILE A 105 7.92 0.81 -24.04
C ILE A 105 6.53 0.22 -24.13
N GLU A 106 6.22 -0.37 -25.27
CA GLU A 106 5.00 -1.09 -25.50
C GLU A 106 5.06 -2.46 -24.83
N CYS A 107 4.49 -2.59 -23.64
CA CYS A 107 4.41 -3.81 -22.87
C CYS A 107 3.18 -3.78 -21.96
N GLU A 108 2.63 -4.95 -21.66
CA GLU A 108 1.57 -5.09 -20.66
C GLU A 108 2.15 -4.82 -19.26
N LYS A 109 1.55 -3.90 -18.50
CA LYS A 109 1.98 -3.48 -17.17
C LYS A 109 1.06 -4.08 -16.12
N ILE A 110 1.56 -5.08 -15.40
CA ILE A 110 0.80 -5.85 -14.43
C ILE A 110 1.27 -5.52 -13.01
N CYS A 111 0.33 -5.24 -12.12
CA CYS A 111 0.57 -5.12 -10.70
C CYS A 111 0.09 -6.38 -9.99
N MET A 112 0.99 -7.16 -9.39
CA MET A 112 0.63 -8.29 -8.53
C MET A 112 0.61 -7.85 -7.08
N LEU A 113 -0.57 -7.82 -6.50
CA LEU A 113 -0.82 -7.37 -5.13
C LEU A 113 -0.88 -8.57 -4.19
N PHE A 114 0.17 -8.72 -3.37
CA PHE A 114 0.25 -9.77 -2.36
C PHE A 114 -0.51 -9.35 -1.10
N ILE A 115 -1.57 -10.09 -0.81
CA ILE A 115 -2.50 -9.85 0.28
C ILE A 115 -2.34 -11.00 1.28
N THR A 116 -1.57 -10.74 2.34
CA THR A 116 -1.28 -11.70 3.41
C THR A 116 -1.44 -10.99 4.74
N PRO A 117 -2.21 -11.54 5.70
CA PRO A 117 -2.43 -10.88 6.99
C PRO A 117 -1.11 -10.50 7.66
N PRO A 118 -1.04 -9.31 8.33
CA PRO A 118 0.20 -8.82 8.95
C PRO A 118 0.84 -9.84 9.89
N GLN A 119 0.06 -10.48 10.76
CA GLN A 119 0.57 -11.46 11.71
C GLN A 119 1.22 -12.66 11.02
N VAL A 120 0.62 -13.18 9.95
CA VAL A 120 1.20 -14.28 9.16
C VAL A 120 2.57 -13.89 8.57
N CYS A 121 2.68 -12.64 8.09
CA CYS A 121 3.95 -12.13 7.59
C CYS A 121 4.99 -11.96 8.70
N ILE A 122 4.59 -11.48 9.87
CA ILE A 122 5.47 -11.33 11.06
C ILE A 122 5.97 -12.72 11.50
N ASP A 123 5.11 -13.71 11.63
CA ASP A 123 5.46 -15.08 12.04
C ASP A 123 6.40 -15.75 11.04
N ARG A 124 6.15 -15.57 9.74
CA ARG A 124 7.06 -16.05 8.69
C ARG A 124 8.41 -15.33 8.74
N ASN A 125 8.41 -14.04 8.96
CA ASN A 125 9.62 -13.23 9.08
C ASN A 125 10.43 -13.58 10.33
N ALA A 126 9.80 -13.93 11.46
CA ALA A 126 10.45 -14.37 12.68
C ALA A 126 11.32 -15.63 12.46
N LYS A 127 10.91 -16.50 11.54
CA LYS A 127 11.63 -17.73 11.15
C LYS A 127 12.82 -17.49 10.21
N ARG A 128 12.96 -16.28 9.64
CA ARG A 128 14.08 -15.92 8.76
C ARG A 128 15.37 -15.71 9.57
N LYS A 129 16.52 -15.91 8.92
CA LYS A 129 17.85 -15.76 9.54
C LYS A 129 18.66 -14.69 8.78
N GLY A 130 19.63 -14.11 9.49
CA GLY A 130 20.55 -13.12 8.92
C GLY A 130 19.83 -11.88 8.38
N ASP A 131 20.38 -11.30 7.34
CA ASP A 131 19.93 -10.03 6.75
C ASP A 131 18.55 -10.14 6.06
N ALA A 132 18.07 -11.37 5.80
CA ALA A 132 16.73 -11.59 5.29
C ALA A 132 15.61 -11.32 6.32
N LYS A 133 15.95 -11.27 7.63
CA LYS A 133 15.00 -10.96 8.70
C LYS A 133 14.84 -9.46 8.85
N VAL A 134 13.65 -8.96 8.58
CA VAL A 134 13.30 -7.54 8.73
C VAL A 134 12.88 -7.26 10.19
N PRO A 135 13.36 -6.18 10.84
CA PRO A 135 12.86 -5.79 12.15
C PRO A 135 11.32 -5.60 12.12
N GLU A 136 10.64 -6.10 13.15
CA GLU A 136 9.18 -6.07 13.21
C GLU A 136 8.64 -4.64 13.17
N GLU A 137 9.27 -3.70 13.89
CA GLU A 137 8.92 -2.27 13.80
C GLU A 137 8.99 -1.72 12.38
N SER A 138 9.94 -2.21 11.56
CA SER A 138 10.03 -1.81 10.15
C SER A 138 8.87 -2.37 9.33
N MET A 139 8.37 -3.56 9.66
CA MET A 139 7.18 -4.12 9.02
C MET A 139 5.92 -3.30 9.35
N TYR A 140 5.75 -2.88 10.61
CA TYR A 140 4.68 -1.95 10.98
C TYR A 140 4.79 -0.61 10.25
N LYS A 141 5.98 -0.02 10.18
CA LYS A 141 6.22 1.21 9.40
C LYS A 141 5.89 1.04 7.92
N MET A 142 6.15 -0.13 7.35
CA MET A 142 5.80 -0.46 5.97
C MET A 142 4.28 -0.52 5.77
N LEU A 143 3.53 -1.10 6.71
CA LEU A 143 2.06 -1.11 6.68
C LEU A 143 1.48 0.30 6.78
N CYS A 144 2.04 1.15 7.65
CA CYS A 144 1.69 2.58 7.73
C CYS A 144 2.02 3.37 6.44
N GLY A 145 2.82 2.81 5.55
CA GLY A 145 3.15 3.39 4.25
C GLY A 145 2.49 2.66 3.06
N PHE A 146 1.55 1.76 3.32
CA PHE A 146 0.84 1.04 2.26
C PHE A 146 -0.15 1.96 1.55
N GLU A 147 0.04 2.20 0.27
CA GLU A 147 -0.93 2.84 -0.61
C GLU A 147 -1.43 1.78 -1.59
N CYS A 148 -2.71 1.45 -1.52
CA CYS A 148 -3.32 0.41 -2.34
C CYS A 148 -3.16 0.73 -3.83
N PRO A 149 -2.67 -0.20 -4.66
CA PRO A 149 -2.66 -0.02 -6.10
C PRO A 149 -4.06 0.20 -6.65
N ASN A 150 -4.18 0.99 -7.70
CA ASN A 150 -5.47 1.29 -8.33
C ASN A 150 -5.32 1.51 -9.83
N PHE A 151 -6.46 1.49 -10.55
CA PHE A 151 -6.48 1.59 -12.00
C PHE A 151 -6.10 3.00 -12.51
N TRP A 152 -6.31 4.07 -11.73
CA TRP A 152 -5.83 5.41 -12.11
C TRP A 152 -4.31 5.57 -12.02
N GLU A 153 -3.60 4.58 -11.48
CA GLU A 153 -2.16 4.45 -11.69
C GLU A 153 -1.84 3.98 -13.12
N GLY A 154 -2.83 3.50 -13.86
CA GLY A 154 -2.76 3.06 -15.26
C GLY A 154 -2.09 1.69 -15.41
N TRP A 155 -2.32 0.76 -14.53
CA TRP A 155 -2.04 -0.66 -14.68
C TRP A 155 -3.01 -1.26 -15.70
N ASP A 156 -2.50 -2.12 -16.57
CA ASP A 156 -3.35 -2.88 -17.49
C ASP A 156 -4.10 -3.98 -16.72
N LYS A 157 -3.45 -4.54 -15.68
CA LYS A 157 -4.05 -5.50 -14.74
C LYS A 157 -3.54 -5.28 -13.31
N ILE A 158 -4.42 -5.47 -12.34
CA ILE A 158 -4.08 -5.65 -10.93
C ILE A 158 -4.54 -7.04 -10.52
N ILE A 159 -3.58 -7.91 -10.19
CA ILE A 159 -3.85 -9.33 -9.90
C ILE A 159 -3.62 -9.57 -8.41
N PRO A 160 -4.63 -10.00 -7.64
CA PRO A 160 -4.47 -10.37 -6.25
C PRO A 160 -3.75 -11.71 -6.10
N ILE A 161 -2.79 -11.77 -5.18
CA ILE A 161 -2.15 -13.01 -4.71
C ILE A 161 -2.50 -13.12 -3.23
N THR A 162 -3.49 -13.92 -2.90
CA THR A 162 -4.11 -13.96 -1.58
C THR A 162 -3.54 -15.07 -0.70
N HIS A 163 -3.56 -14.84 0.61
CA HIS A 163 -3.37 -15.91 1.58
C HIS A 163 -4.59 -16.84 1.60
N GLY A 164 -4.34 -18.15 1.66
CA GLY A 164 -5.41 -19.17 1.53
C GLY A 164 -6.31 -19.31 2.76
N GLU A 165 -5.87 -18.85 3.93
CA GLU A 165 -6.68 -18.90 5.14
C GLU A 165 -7.49 -17.62 5.31
N ARG A 166 -8.73 -17.76 5.81
CA ARG A 166 -9.62 -16.65 6.07
C ARG A 166 -9.03 -15.72 7.13
N TYR A 167 -9.16 -14.44 6.92
CA TYR A 167 -8.83 -13.40 7.87
C TYR A 167 -10.09 -12.62 8.25
N GLU A 168 -10.28 -12.39 9.53
CA GLU A 168 -11.33 -11.54 10.08
C GLU A 168 -10.69 -10.62 11.12
N PHE A 169 -11.03 -9.32 11.03
CA PHE A 169 -10.57 -8.37 12.03
C PHE A 169 -11.40 -8.51 13.32
N ASP A 170 -10.75 -8.65 14.45
CA ASP A 170 -11.42 -8.70 15.74
C ASP A 170 -11.78 -7.29 16.24
N PHE A 171 -13.02 -6.88 16.04
CA PHE A 171 -13.52 -5.57 16.49
C PHE A 171 -13.51 -5.39 18.02
N ASN A 172 -13.37 -6.46 18.82
CA ASN A 172 -13.20 -6.30 20.26
C ASN A 172 -11.88 -5.60 20.63
N LEU A 173 -10.88 -5.62 19.77
CA LEU A 173 -9.60 -4.92 19.96
C LEU A 173 -9.75 -3.40 20.05
N ILE A 174 -10.75 -2.84 19.41
CA ILE A 174 -10.99 -1.39 19.37
C ILE A 174 -12.10 -0.93 20.32
N LYS A 175 -12.80 -1.88 20.97
CA LYS A 175 -13.87 -1.57 21.91
C LYS A 175 -13.33 -0.77 23.09
N ASP A 176 -13.99 0.33 23.41
CA ASP A 176 -13.60 1.25 24.49
C ASP A 176 -12.14 1.76 24.37
N PHE A 177 -11.52 1.68 23.18
CA PHE A 177 -10.14 2.09 22.98
C PHE A 177 -10.00 3.62 23.05
N PRO A 178 -9.22 4.15 24.02
CA PRO A 178 -9.08 5.59 24.19
C PRO A 178 -8.18 6.18 23.12
N GLN A 179 -8.61 7.27 22.48
CA GLN A 179 -7.83 7.93 21.45
C GLN A 179 -6.75 8.86 22.03
N ASP A 180 -6.87 9.32 23.28
CA ASP A 180 -5.92 10.19 23.99
C ASP A 180 -5.44 11.40 23.15
N ASN A 181 -6.36 11.99 22.42
CA ASN A 181 -6.12 13.12 21.56
C ASN A 181 -7.25 14.15 21.71
N PRO A 182 -6.98 15.44 21.93
CA PRO A 182 -8.00 16.46 22.19
C PRO A 182 -8.98 16.68 21.04
N HIS A 183 -8.66 16.21 19.84
CA HIS A 183 -9.55 16.25 18.69
C HIS A 183 -10.58 15.11 18.67
N HIS A 184 -10.51 14.16 19.60
CA HIS A 184 -11.42 13.01 19.69
C HIS A 184 -12.01 12.93 21.08
N THR A 185 -13.31 13.15 21.20
CA THR A 185 -14.06 13.05 22.47
C THR A 185 -14.61 11.66 22.73
N LEU A 186 -14.71 10.83 21.67
CA LEU A 186 -15.23 9.47 21.72
C LEU A 186 -14.09 8.44 21.76
N THR A 187 -14.38 7.26 22.27
CA THR A 187 -13.56 6.06 22.06
C THR A 187 -13.50 5.72 20.57
N LEU A 188 -12.57 4.86 20.17
CA LEU A 188 -12.37 4.55 18.75
C LEU A 188 -13.61 3.87 18.13
N ASP A 189 -14.20 2.89 18.81
CA ASP A 189 -15.45 2.25 18.41
C ASP A 189 -16.62 3.23 18.39
N GLY A 190 -16.74 4.09 19.42
CA GLY A 190 -17.77 5.13 19.47
C GLY A 190 -17.68 6.12 18.31
N HIS A 191 -16.46 6.52 17.91
CA HIS A 191 -16.21 7.36 16.74
C HIS A 191 -16.62 6.65 15.44
N ILE A 192 -16.20 5.41 15.25
CA ILE A 192 -16.57 4.61 14.08
C ILE A 192 -18.09 4.46 13.95
N ASP A 193 -18.78 4.15 15.06
CA ASP A 193 -20.22 4.00 15.08
C ASP A 193 -20.94 5.32 14.79
N ALA A 194 -20.45 6.43 15.32
CA ALA A 194 -21.03 7.76 15.07
C ALA A 194 -20.90 8.13 13.58
N ALA A 195 -19.73 7.93 12.96
CA ALA A 195 -19.49 8.19 11.54
C ALA A 195 -20.39 7.30 10.66
N TYR A 196 -20.45 6.01 10.95
CA TYR A 196 -21.31 5.05 10.25
C TYR A 196 -22.79 5.48 10.32
N ASN A 197 -23.32 5.76 11.52
CA ASN A 197 -24.69 6.16 11.72
C ASN A 197 -25.03 7.49 11.03
N PHE A 198 -24.07 8.44 10.98
CA PHE A 198 -24.24 9.67 10.23
C PHE A 198 -24.39 9.39 8.74
N ALA A 199 -23.55 8.55 8.15
CA ALA A 199 -23.62 8.20 6.73
C ALA A 199 -24.94 7.50 6.37
N VAL A 200 -25.40 6.56 7.21
CA VAL A 200 -26.70 5.88 7.02
C VAL A 200 -27.86 6.88 7.03
N ARG A 201 -27.91 7.79 8.01
CA ARG A 201 -28.98 8.80 8.11
C ARG A 201 -29.00 9.78 6.95
N ASN A 202 -27.86 10.04 6.33
CA ASN A 202 -27.73 10.95 5.19
C ASN A 202 -27.85 10.24 3.82
N GLY A 203 -28.10 8.93 3.79
CA GLY A 203 -28.28 8.15 2.57
C GLY A 203 -27.04 8.15 1.65
N TYR A 204 -25.84 8.05 2.27
CA TYR A 204 -24.59 7.94 1.48
C TYR A 204 -24.50 6.58 0.76
N SER A 205 -23.58 6.46 -0.18
CA SER A 205 -23.37 5.22 -0.94
C SER A 205 -23.02 4.05 0.01
N GLU A 206 -23.37 2.84 -0.40
CA GLU A 206 -23.07 1.62 0.36
C GLU A 206 -21.56 1.47 0.57
N GLU A 207 -20.76 1.84 -0.43
CA GLU A 207 -19.30 1.81 -0.35
C GLU A 207 -18.75 2.74 0.74
N VAL A 208 -19.34 3.94 0.90
CA VAL A 208 -18.96 4.88 1.97
C VAL A 208 -19.39 4.32 3.32
N ILE A 209 -20.64 3.85 3.45
CA ILE A 209 -21.20 3.31 4.69
C ILE A 209 -20.36 2.11 5.19
N GLU A 210 -20.07 1.15 4.32
CA GLU A 210 -19.27 -0.03 4.67
C GLU A 210 -17.86 0.35 5.10
N THR A 211 -17.19 1.20 4.33
CA THR A 211 -15.79 1.54 4.57
C THR A 211 -15.58 2.39 5.82
N LEU A 212 -16.60 3.13 6.28
CA LEU A 212 -16.54 3.86 7.54
C LEU A 212 -16.40 2.92 8.75
N ARG A 213 -16.81 1.66 8.68
CA ARG A 213 -16.59 0.69 9.75
C ARG A 213 -15.11 0.33 9.94
N TYR A 214 -14.31 0.51 8.91
CA TYR A 214 -12.91 0.08 8.88
C TYR A 214 -11.91 1.24 8.87
N HIS A 215 -12.33 2.47 8.63
CA HIS A 215 -11.42 3.57 8.28
C HIS A 215 -10.33 3.82 9.33
N ASP A 216 -10.69 3.66 10.59
CA ASP A 216 -9.86 4.02 11.73
C ASP A 216 -9.33 2.83 12.55
N ILE A 217 -9.65 1.57 12.17
CA ILE A 217 -9.21 0.39 12.94
C ILE A 217 -7.69 0.31 13.06
N GLY A 218 -6.95 0.87 12.10
CA GLY A 218 -5.50 0.99 12.12
C GLY A 218 -4.96 1.86 13.26
N LYS A 219 -5.78 2.71 13.88
CA LYS A 219 -5.38 3.51 15.04
C LYS A 219 -4.93 2.66 16.22
N PHE A 220 -5.55 1.47 16.40
CA PHE A 220 -5.13 0.51 17.42
C PHE A 220 -3.64 0.13 17.30
N TYR A 221 -3.14 -0.06 16.08
CA TYR A 221 -1.76 -0.48 15.82
C TYR A 221 -0.77 0.68 15.69
N THR A 222 -1.27 1.90 15.46
CA THR A 222 -0.43 3.06 15.14
C THR A 222 -0.35 4.10 16.24
N LYS A 223 -1.06 3.91 17.36
CA LYS A 223 -1.05 4.82 18.49
C LYS A 223 0.36 4.98 19.06
N ARG A 224 0.82 6.22 19.18
CA ARG A 224 2.11 6.55 19.77
C ARG A 224 2.06 7.94 20.40
N PHE A 225 2.88 8.16 21.41
CA PHE A 225 3.05 9.44 22.10
C PHE A 225 4.34 10.15 21.67
N GLU A 226 4.74 9.99 20.41
CA GLU A 226 5.84 10.70 19.79
C GLU A 226 5.38 11.39 18.50
N ASN A 227 5.88 12.61 18.28
CA ASN A 227 5.66 13.30 17.02
C ASN A 227 6.53 12.70 15.88
N ARG A 228 6.41 13.25 14.66
CA ARG A 228 7.18 12.77 13.50
C ARG A 228 8.70 12.93 13.64
N ARG A 229 9.16 13.74 14.60
CA ARG A 229 10.59 13.93 14.91
C ARG A 229 11.09 12.98 16.00
N GLY A 230 10.21 12.15 16.57
CA GLY A 230 10.52 11.24 17.67
C GLY A 230 10.52 11.91 19.05
N GLU A 231 10.00 13.14 19.15
CA GLU A 231 9.88 13.85 20.42
C GLU A 231 8.60 13.43 21.13
N ARG A 232 8.68 13.19 22.45
CA ARG A 232 7.53 12.79 23.24
C ARG A 232 6.47 13.89 23.32
N THR A 233 5.19 13.48 23.22
CA THR A 233 4.03 14.37 23.29
C THR A 233 3.04 13.89 24.36
N GLU A 234 2.24 14.81 24.88
CA GLU A 234 1.13 14.46 25.81
C GLU A 234 -0.05 13.82 25.10
N CYS A 235 -0.24 14.14 23.82
CA CYS A 235 -1.33 13.63 23.00
C CYS A 235 -0.87 12.48 22.11
N ALA A 236 -1.75 11.52 21.87
CA ALA A 236 -1.49 10.42 20.95
C ALA A 236 -1.54 10.87 19.49
N HIS A 237 -0.71 10.23 18.67
CA HIS A 237 -0.66 10.38 17.21
C HIS A 237 -0.89 9.01 16.54
N PHE A 238 -1.47 9.02 15.33
CA PHE A 238 -1.88 7.83 14.59
C PHE A 238 -1.36 7.85 13.14
N TYR A 239 -0.07 8.08 12.95
CA TYR A 239 0.51 8.26 11.60
C TYR A 239 0.36 7.01 10.74
N GLY A 240 -0.33 7.16 9.60
CA GLY A 240 -0.53 6.09 8.62
C GLY A 240 -1.59 5.06 9.03
N HIS A 241 -2.47 5.40 9.99
CA HIS A 241 -3.58 4.53 10.37
C HIS A 241 -4.50 4.24 9.18
N GLU A 242 -4.71 5.20 8.30
CA GLU A 242 -5.48 5.05 7.07
C GLU A 242 -4.93 3.97 6.15
N ASN A 243 -3.62 3.87 6.08
CA ASN A 243 -2.92 2.89 5.26
C ASN A 243 -2.98 1.49 5.90
N TYR A 244 -2.81 1.44 7.22
CA TYR A 244 -2.93 0.20 7.97
C TYR A 244 -4.36 -0.34 7.92
N SER A 245 -5.36 0.51 8.15
CA SER A 245 -6.79 0.20 8.04
C SER A 245 -7.14 -0.37 6.67
N ALA A 246 -6.69 0.28 5.59
CA ALA A 246 -6.89 -0.16 4.23
C ALA A 246 -6.30 -1.55 3.97
N TYR A 247 -5.12 -1.84 4.52
CA TYR A 247 -4.50 -3.16 4.38
C TYR A 247 -5.29 -4.25 5.12
N LEU A 248 -5.79 -3.97 6.34
CA LEU A 248 -6.61 -4.91 7.10
C LEU A 248 -7.95 -5.19 6.39
N TYR A 249 -8.61 -4.14 5.88
CA TYR A 249 -9.83 -4.28 5.06
C TYR A 249 -9.58 -5.18 3.84
N LEU A 250 -8.47 -4.96 3.14
CA LEU A 250 -8.08 -5.77 1.99
C LEU A 250 -7.85 -7.23 2.36
N CYS A 251 -7.18 -7.50 3.50
CA CYS A 251 -6.98 -8.87 3.99
C CYS A 251 -8.31 -9.55 4.31
N GLU A 252 -9.23 -8.85 4.99
CA GLU A 252 -10.53 -9.41 5.38
C GLU A 252 -11.39 -9.75 4.17
N ASN A 253 -11.32 -8.95 3.11
CA ASN A 253 -12.16 -9.14 1.94
C ASN A 253 -11.55 -10.07 0.88
N CYS A 254 -10.26 -10.40 0.97
CA CYS A 254 -9.58 -11.22 -0.03
C CYS A 254 -9.04 -12.56 0.51
N CYS A 255 -8.53 -12.62 1.75
CA CYS A 255 -7.88 -13.83 2.25
C CYS A 255 -8.89 -14.96 2.49
N GLY A 256 -8.63 -16.16 1.97
CA GLY A 256 -9.48 -17.31 2.10
C GLY A 256 -10.85 -17.20 1.43
N LYS A 257 -11.00 -16.27 0.49
CA LYS A 257 -12.24 -16.05 -0.26
C LYS A 257 -11.99 -16.17 -1.76
N GLU A 258 -13.02 -16.62 -2.47
CA GLU A 258 -13.11 -16.55 -3.93
C GLU A 258 -13.90 -15.29 -4.30
N PHE A 259 -13.50 -14.63 -5.36
CA PHE A 259 -14.16 -13.44 -5.90
C PHE A 259 -13.87 -13.31 -7.40
N SER A 260 -14.82 -12.71 -8.11
CA SER A 260 -14.69 -12.35 -9.52
C SER A 260 -13.78 -11.12 -9.70
N GLU A 261 -13.40 -10.85 -10.94
CA GLU A 261 -12.65 -9.64 -11.28
C GLU A 261 -13.42 -8.36 -10.91
N GLU A 262 -14.74 -8.35 -11.10
CA GLU A 262 -15.58 -7.18 -10.78
C GLU A 262 -15.68 -6.97 -9.25
N GLU A 263 -15.87 -8.03 -8.48
CA GLU A 263 -15.84 -7.95 -7.01
C GLU A 263 -14.48 -7.47 -6.51
N PHE A 264 -13.39 -7.90 -7.13
CA PHE A 264 -12.06 -7.40 -6.77
C PHE A 264 -11.88 -5.92 -7.09
N LYS A 265 -12.41 -5.43 -8.20
CA LYS A 265 -12.41 -3.99 -8.52
C LYS A 265 -13.17 -3.19 -7.46
N GLU A 266 -14.30 -3.71 -6.98
CA GLU A 266 -15.07 -3.09 -5.92
C GLU A 266 -14.30 -3.09 -4.58
N ILE A 267 -13.67 -4.21 -4.22
CA ILE A 267 -12.78 -4.28 -3.04
C ILE A 267 -11.66 -3.24 -3.13
N LEU A 268 -11.01 -3.11 -4.29
CA LEU A 268 -9.97 -2.09 -4.52
C LEU A 268 -10.53 -0.67 -4.39
N TYR A 269 -11.73 -0.41 -4.89
CA TYR A 269 -12.40 0.89 -4.76
C TYR A 269 -12.59 1.25 -3.27
N LYS A 270 -13.21 0.36 -2.51
CA LYS A 270 -13.47 0.52 -1.08
C LYS A 270 -12.16 0.64 -0.28
N THR A 271 -11.15 -0.20 -0.59
CA THR A 271 -9.82 -0.10 0.02
C THR A 271 -9.18 1.28 -0.20
N ASN A 272 -9.33 1.84 -1.41
CA ASN A 272 -8.80 3.15 -1.73
C ASN A 272 -9.60 4.30 -1.07
N LEU A 273 -10.90 4.15 -0.80
CA LEU A 273 -11.65 5.11 0.02
C LEU A 273 -11.05 5.19 1.43
N ILE A 274 -10.79 4.04 2.07
CA ILE A 274 -10.13 3.99 3.39
C ILE A 274 -8.72 4.60 3.30
N ASN A 275 -7.93 4.24 2.31
CA ASN A 275 -6.56 4.70 2.13
C ASN A 275 -6.47 6.23 1.91
N CYS A 276 -7.51 6.81 1.30
CA CYS A 276 -7.54 8.22 0.95
C CYS A 276 -8.34 9.10 1.93
N HIS A 277 -8.99 8.54 2.96
CA HIS A 277 -9.93 9.31 3.78
C HIS A 277 -9.31 10.53 4.49
N MET A 278 -8.02 10.47 4.81
CA MET A 278 -7.30 11.61 5.38
C MET A 278 -6.91 12.71 4.38
N ARG A 279 -7.06 12.48 3.05
CA ARG A 279 -6.66 13.48 2.04
C ARG A 279 -7.46 14.79 2.12
N PRO A 280 -8.80 14.77 2.31
CA PRO A 280 -9.57 15.99 2.49
C PRO A 280 -9.10 16.84 3.68
N LEU A 281 -8.72 16.18 4.77
CA LEU A 281 -8.26 16.86 5.97
C LEU A 281 -6.82 17.38 5.82
N ASN A 282 -5.91 16.56 5.29
CA ASN A 282 -4.47 16.84 5.27
C ASN A 282 -4.02 17.67 4.06
N LEU A 283 -4.73 17.59 2.92
CA LEU A 283 -4.26 18.16 1.66
C LEU A 283 -5.24 19.17 1.06
N TRP A 284 -6.55 18.85 1.00
CA TRP A 284 -7.50 19.75 0.33
C TRP A 284 -7.82 21.00 1.13
N ARG A 285 -7.69 20.92 2.45
CA ARG A 285 -7.87 22.10 3.34
C ARG A 285 -6.83 23.18 3.08
N GLU A 286 -5.61 22.77 2.71
CA GLU A 286 -4.48 23.69 2.53
C GLU A 286 -4.22 24.04 1.05
N TYR A 287 -4.60 23.14 0.11
CA TYR A 287 -4.21 23.25 -1.29
C TYR A 287 -5.38 22.93 -2.24
N ASP A 288 -6.12 23.97 -2.68
CA ASP A 288 -7.19 23.81 -3.67
C ASP A 288 -6.70 23.16 -4.98
N SER A 289 -5.47 23.47 -5.39
CA SER A 289 -4.86 22.85 -6.58
C SER A 289 -4.71 21.32 -6.46
N VAL A 290 -4.47 20.80 -5.24
CA VAL A 290 -4.40 19.36 -4.99
C VAL A 290 -5.79 18.75 -5.07
N LYS A 291 -6.79 19.42 -4.53
CA LYS A 291 -8.19 18.99 -4.59
C LYS A 291 -8.69 18.84 -6.02
N GLU A 292 -8.44 19.85 -6.87
CA GLU A 292 -8.80 19.83 -8.27
C GLU A 292 -8.03 18.77 -9.08
N LYS A 293 -6.77 18.56 -8.75
CA LYS A 293 -5.97 17.47 -9.33
C LYS A 293 -6.51 16.10 -8.95
N ASP A 294 -6.87 15.90 -7.69
CA ASP A 294 -7.42 14.64 -7.19
C ASP A 294 -8.79 14.38 -7.84
N LYS A 295 -9.66 15.39 -7.98
CA LYS A 295 -10.95 15.26 -8.67
C LYS A 295 -10.77 14.75 -10.11
N ARG A 296 -9.82 15.31 -10.85
CA ARG A 296 -9.52 14.87 -12.23
C ARG A 296 -8.92 13.46 -12.28
N LEU A 297 -8.10 13.10 -11.30
CA LEU A 297 -7.41 11.82 -11.26
C LEU A 297 -8.34 10.67 -10.87
N PHE A 298 -9.14 10.88 -9.82
CA PHE A 298 -10.01 9.85 -9.25
C PHE A 298 -11.33 9.67 -9.99
N GLY A 299 -11.76 10.68 -10.73
CA GLY A 299 -13.09 10.75 -11.29
C GLY A 299 -14.15 11.24 -10.29
N GLU A 300 -15.29 11.63 -10.81
CA GLU A 300 -16.32 12.34 -10.04
C GLU A 300 -16.94 11.46 -8.95
N ARG A 301 -17.23 10.18 -9.24
CA ARG A 301 -17.81 9.24 -8.27
C ARG A 301 -16.94 9.10 -7.04
N PHE A 302 -15.68 8.68 -7.20
CA PHE A 302 -14.75 8.47 -6.08
C PHE A 302 -14.50 9.76 -5.31
N PHE A 303 -14.37 10.88 -6.01
CA PHE A 303 -14.17 12.18 -5.37
C PHE A 303 -15.37 12.56 -4.48
N ASN A 304 -16.61 12.38 -4.96
CA ASN A 304 -17.82 12.69 -4.21
C ASN A 304 -17.99 11.75 -3.00
N ASP A 305 -17.71 10.46 -3.17
CA ASP A 305 -17.70 9.49 -2.07
C ASP A 305 -16.66 9.89 -1.00
N LEU A 306 -15.47 10.31 -1.41
CA LEU A 306 -14.44 10.77 -0.46
C LEU A 306 -14.84 12.07 0.27
N VAL A 307 -15.56 12.98 -0.39
CA VAL A 307 -16.15 14.17 0.26
C VAL A 307 -17.20 13.76 1.28
N ASN A 308 -18.10 12.84 0.94
CA ASN A 308 -19.14 12.35 1.85
C ASN A 308 -18.53 11.58 3.02
N PHE A 309 -17.53 10.77 2.76
CA PHE A 309 -16.73 10.09 3.79
C PHE A 309 -16.18 11.09 4.81
N ASN A 310 -15.50 12.14 4.35
CA ASN A 310 -14.93 13.16 5.23
C ASN A 310 -15.99 13.95 6.02
N LYS A 311 -17.22 14.12 5.47
CA LYS A 311 -18.33 14.74 6.22
C LYS A 311 -18.78 13.84 7.36
N ALA A 312 -18.90 12.52 7.13
CA ALA A 312 -19.30 11.55 8.14
C ALA A 312 -18.25 11.44 9.26
N ASP A 313 -16.99 11.32 8.89
CA ASP A 313 -15.85 11.27 9.81
C ASP A 313 -15.81 12.52 10.71
N LYS A 314 -15.94 13.72 10.13
CA LYS A 314 -16.00 14.98 10.91
C LYS A 314 -17.22 15.11 11.81
N ALA A 315 -18.36 14.55 11.43
CA ALA A 315 -19.57 14.62 12.25
C ALA A 315 -19.50 13.71 13.48
N ALA A 316 -18.51 12.84 13.56
CA ALA A 316 -18.27 11.91 14.67
C ALA A 316 -17.30 12.42 15.73
N HIS A 317 -16.93 13.71 15.70
CA HIS A 317 -16.04 14.35 16.67
C HIS A 317 -16.81 15.05 17.80
#